data_9fcbf0747c79e1eba7f997a91e6673c7
#
_entry.id   9fcbf0747c79e1eba7f997a91e6673c7
#
_cell.length_a   1.000
_cell.length_b   1.000
_cell.length_c   1.000
_cell.angle_alpha   90.00
_cell.angle_beta   90.00
_cell.angle_gamma   90.00
#
_symmetry.space_group_name_H-M   'P 1'
#
loop_
_entity.id
_entity.type
_entity.pdbx_description
1 polymer ?
#
loop_
_entity_poly.entity_id
_entity_poly.type
_entity_poly.pdbx_seq_one_letter_code
_entity_poly.pdbx_strand_id
1 'polypeptide(L)' 'MPLSTSSNFAKPDDAFRAVVEAHRGLTEEQSADLDASLVLILANHIGDIVVLREAILLAKRRMIDGQQQQQQQQQQ' A
#
# COMPACT_ATOMS: atom_id res chain seq x y z
N MET A 1 -5.17 17.18 -8.49
CA MET A 1 -5.74 16.01 -9.17
C MET A 1 -6.21 15.01 -8.13
N PRO A 2 -7.48 14.57 -8.21
CA PRO A 2 -7.97 13.62 -7.21
C PRO A 2 -7.34 12.24 -7.36
N LEU A 3 -7.36 11.49 -6.27
CA LEU A 3 -6.85 10.13 -6.25
C LEU A 3 -7.69 9.23 -7.15
N SER A 4 -7.01 8.47 -7.99
CA SER A 4 -7.68 7.44 -8.79
C SER A 4 -7.77 6.16 -7.97
N THR A 5 -8.96 5.58 -7.90
CA THR A 5 -9.17 4.31 -7.19
C THR A 5 -9.39 3.15 -8.15
N SER A 6 -9.52 3.43 -9.43
CA SER A 6 -9.54 2.37 -10.44
C SER A 6 -8.11 2.04 -10.84
N SER A 7 -7.92 0.86 -11.42
CA SER A 7 -6.59 0.45 -11.83
C SER A 7 -6.10 1.28 -13.01
N ASN A 8 -4.89 1.79 -12.89
CA ASN A 8 -4.21 2.51 -13.96
C ASN A 8 -3.23 1.62 -14.72
N PHE A 9 -3.15 0.34 -14.35
CA PHE A 9 -2.26 -0.60 -15.02
C PHE A 9 -3.01 -1.37 -16.08
N ALA A 10 -2.37 -1.59 -17.23
CA ALA A 10 -2.94 -2.44 -18.27
C ALA A 10 -3.09 -3.87 -17.74
N LYS A 11 -2.13 -4.31 -16.92
CA LYS A 11 -2.15 -5.62 -16.29
C LYS A 11 -1.97 -5.45 -14.79
N PRO A 12 -3.05 -5.28 -14.03
CA PRO A 12 -2.94 -5.05 -12.58
C PRO A 12 -2.15 -6.11 -11.83
N ASP A 13 -2.20 -7.37 -12.30
CA ASP A 13 -1.46 -8.45 -11.66
C ASP A 13 0.05 -8.24 -11.71
N ASP A 14 0.55 -7.54 -12.73
CA ASP A 14 1.98 -7.24 -12.82
C ASP A 14 2.44 -6.35 -11.67
N ALA A 15 1.62 -5.35 -11.31
CA ALA A 15 1.95 -4.47 -10.20
C ALA A 15 1.95 -5.24 -8.88
N PHE A 16 0.93 -6.06 -8.64
CA PHE A 16 0.84 -6.86 -7.43
C PHE A 16 2.04 -7.80 -7.32
N ARG A 17 2.37 -8.47 -8.43
CA ARG A 17 3.49 -9.40 -8.45
C ARG A 17 4.81 -8.70 -8.16
N ALA A 18 5.02 -7.51 -8.74
CA ALA A 18 6.24 -6.75 -8.50
C ALA A 18 6.42 -6.45 -7.02
N VAL A 19 5.34 -6.03 -6.34
CA VAL A 19 5.38 -5.74 -4.91
C VAL A 19 5.66 -6.99 -4.10
N VAL A 20 4.97 -8.08 -4.40
CA VAL A 20 5.16 -9.34 -3.68
C VAL A 20 6.59 -9.84 -3.83
N GLU A 21 7.12 -9.83 -5.05
CA GLU A 21 8.46 -10.31 -5.29
C GLU A 21 9.53 -9.43 -4.64
N ALA A 22 9.26 -8.13 -4.53
CA ALA A 22 10.20 -7.22 -3.88
C ALA A 22 10.40 -7.58 -2.40
N HIS A 23 9.40 -8.21 -1.78
CA HIS A 23 9.47 -8.59 -0.36
C HIS A 23 10.00 -9.99 -0.15
N ARG A 24 10.20 -10.75 -1.21
CA ARG A 24 10.62 -12.15 -1.09
C ARG A 24 12.00 -12.24 -0.45
N GLY A 25 12.13 -13.07 0.57
CA GLY A 25 13.41 -13.29 1.23
C GLY A 25 13.79 -12.23 2.26
N LEU A 26 12.95 -11.23 2.49
CA LEU A 26 13.24 -10.20 3.47
C LEU A 26 12.66 -10.56 4.83
N THR A 27 13.32 -10.09 5.88
CA THR A 27 12.76 -10.16 7.23
C THR A 27 11.61 -9.16 7.34
N GLU A 28 10.82 -9.27 8.41
CA GLU A 28 9.75 -8.31 8.65
C GLU A 28 10.28 -6.89 8.77
N GLU A 29 11.42 -6.72 9.45
CA GLU A 29 12.03 -5.41 9.61
C GLU A 29 12.48 -4.84 8.27
N GLN A 30 13.11 -5.68 7.46
CA GLN A 30 13.55 -5.25 6.13
C GLN A 30 12.36 -4.90 5.23
N SER A 31 11.28 -5.67 5.31
CA SER A 31 10.07 -5.38 4.54
C SER A 31 9.46 -4.05 4.94
N ALA A 32 9.44 -3.75 6.25
CA ALA A 32 8.93 -2.48 6.74
C ALA A 32 9.80 -1.32 6.23
N ASP A 33 11.12 -1.49 6.25
CA ASP A 33 12.03 -0.46 5.75
C ASP A 33 11.84 -0.23 4.26
N LEU A 34 11.69 -1.30 3.49
CA LEU A 34 11.42 -1.20 2.07
C LEU A 34 10.13 -0.43 1.80
N ASP A 35 9.08 -0.78 2.53
CA ASP A 35 7.78 -0.13 2.34
C ASP A 35 7.83 1.35 2.68
N ALA A 36 8.50 1.72 3.77
CA ALA A 36 8.63 3.12 4.18
C ALA A 36 9.39 3.92 3.13
N SER A 37 10.48 3.37 2.63
CA SER A 37 11.28 4.02 1.60
C SER A 37 10.49 4.16 0.30
N LEU A 38 9.78 3.11 -0.08
CA LEU A 38 8.99 3.11 -1.31
C LEU A 38 7.88 4.15 -1.26
N VAL A 39 7.22 4.28 -0.11
CA VAL A 39 6.18 5.29 0.07
C VAL A 39 6.72 6.68 -0.18
N LEU A 40 7.91 7.00 0.38
CA LEU A 40 8.50 8.31 0.20
C LEU A 40 8.91 8.58 -1.24
N ILE A 41 9.45 7.56 -1.91
CA ILE A 41 9.84 7.67 -3.32
C ILE A 41 8.60 7.94 -4.18
N LEU A 42 7.53 7.18 -3.96
CA LEU A 42 6.31 7.34 -4.74
C LEU A 42 5.59 8.64 -4.40
N ALA A 43 5.62 9.07 -3.15
CA ALA A 43 5.04 10.34 -2.75
C ALA A 43 5.73 11.49 -3.49
N ASN A 44 7.06 11.43 -3.59
CA ASN A 44 7.81 12.44 -4.34
C ASN A 44 7.46 12.41 -5.83
N HIS A 45 7.30 11.22 -6.38
CA HIS A 45 6.95 11.07 -7.78
C HIS A 45 5.58 11.68 -8.09
N ILE A 46 4.61 11.45 -7.19
CA ILE A 46 3.26 12.00 -7.34
C ILE A 46 3.29 13.52 -7.22
N GLY A 47 4.01 14.05 -6.25
CA GLY A 47 4.23 15.48 -6.11
C GLY A 47 3.00 16.31 -5.81
N ASP A 48 1.91 15.71 -5.34
CA ASP A 48 0.64 16.38 -5.06
C ASP A 48 0.19 16.00 -3.66
N ILE A 49 0.23 16.99 -2.75
CA ILE A 49 -0.08 16.74 -1.34
C ILE A 49 -1.54 16.35 -1.13
N VAL A 50 -2.45 16.87 -1.95
CA VAL A 50 -3.87 16.52 -1.82
C VAL A 50 -4.08 15.05 -2.15
N VAL A 51 -3.49 14.58 -3.26
CA VAL A 51 -3.59 13.18 -3.67
C VAL A 51 -2.94 12.28 -2.61
N LEU A 52 -1.79 12.69 -2.08
CA LEU A 52 -1.10 11.92 -1.06
C LEU A 52 -1.96 11.77 0.19
N ARG A 53 -2.59 12.86 0.63
CA ARG A 53 -3.46 12.80 1.80
C ARG A 53 -4.68 11.92 1.57
N GLU A 54 -5.24 11.96 0.38
CA GLU A 54 -6.36 11.08 0.04
C GLU A 54 -5.94 9.61 0.08
N ALA A 55 -4.76 9.32 -0.45
CA ALA A 55 -4.22 7.95 -0.42
C ALA A 55 -4.00 7.47 1.01
N ILE A 56 -3.46 8.34 1.87
CA ILE A 56 -3.24 7.99 3.27
C ILE A 56 -4.54 7.67 3.97
N LEU A 57 -5.57 8.49 3.75
CA LEU A 57 -6.87 8.26 4.37
C LEU A 57 -7.48 6.93 3.90
N LEU A 58 -7.36 6.64 2.62
CA LEU A 58 -7.86 5.38 2.08
C LEU A 58 -7.11 4.19 2.68
N ALA A 59 -5.79 4.30 2.78
CA ALA A 59 -4.97 3.22 3.34
C ALA A 59 -5.32 2.97 4.80
N LYS A 60 -5.52 4.05 5.57
CA LYS A 60 -5.91 3.91 6.98
C LYS A 60 -7.27 3.23 7.11
N ARG A 61 -8.22 3.59 6.26
CA ARG A 61 -9.55 2.99 6.28
C ARG A 61 -9.47 1.49 5.99
N ARG A 62 -8.69 1.11 5.00
CA ARG A 62 -8.52 -0.29 4.65
C ARG A 62 -7.85 -1.08 5.77
N MET A 63 -6.91 -0.45 6.46
CA MET A 63 -6.23 -1.08 7.58
C MET A 63 -7.21 -1.37 8.72
N ILE A 64 -8.06 -0.40 9.05
CA ILE A 64 -9.05 -0.57 10.10
C ILE A 64 -10.03 -1.67 9.73
N ASP A 65 -10.55 -1.64 8.51
CA ASP A 65 -11.47 -2.68 8.03
C ASP A 65 -10.82 -4.06 8.06
N GLY A 66 -9.56 -4.13 7.65
CA GLY A 66 -8.81 -5.38 7.69
C GLY A 66 -8.60 -5.90 9.09
N GLN A 67 -8.32 -5.01 10.04
CA GLN A 67 -8.16 -5.40 11.43
C GLN A 67 -9.45 -5.92 12.02
N GLN A 68 -10.56 -5.29 11.71
CA GLN A 68 -11.86 -5.76 12.18
C GLN A 68 -12.16 -7.16 11.66
N GLN A 69 -11.87 -7.40 10.39
CA GLN A 69 -12.05 -8.73 9.80
C GLN A 69 -11.12 -9.75 10.43
N GLN A 70 -9.88 -9.36 10.67
CA GLN A 70 -8.91 -10.25 11.29
C GLN A 70 -9.29 -10.61 12.70
N GLN A 71 -9.80 -9.65 13.47
CA GLN A 71 -10.24 -9.92 14.83
C GLN A 71 -11.37 -10.93 14.84
N GLN A 72 -12.30 -10.86 13.90
CA GLN A 72 -13.38 -11.81 13.80
C GLN A 72 -12.90 -13.19 13.42
N GLN A 73 -11.92 -13.27 12.53
CA GLN A 73 -11.43 -14.54 12.02
C GLN A 73 -10.46 -15.19 12.98
N GLN A 74 -9.60 -14.40 13.55
CA GLN A 74 -8.51 -14.95 14.34
C GLN A 74 -8.91 -15.34 15.73
N GLN A 75 -9.62 -14.53 16.39
CA GLN A 75 -10.16 -14.85 17.72
C GLN A 75 -9.27 -15.79 18.51
N GLN A 76 -8.00 -15.72 18.25
CA GLN A 76 -7.07 -16.60 18.91
C GLN A 76 -6.46 -15.95 20.11
#